data_fb1c84b9d87c0d0daf5023accba6cfb6
#
_entry.id   fb1c84b9d87c0d0daf5023accba6cfb6
#
_cell.length_a   1.000
_cell.length_b   1.000
_cell.length_c   1.000
_cell.angle_alpha   90.00
_cell.angle_beta   90.00
_cell.angle_gamma   90.00
#
_symmetry.space_group_name_H-M   'P 1'
#
loop_
_entity.id
_entity.type
_entity.pdbx_description
1 polymer ?
#
loop_
_entity_poly.entity_id
_entity_poly.type
_entity_poly.pdbx_seq_one_letter_code
_entity_poly.pdbx_strand_id
1 'polypeptide(L)'
;MGMQYDVKSQYAIASGLVLPFRTRVKAFQFGAATSSAGTVGLYDNFAIAGTYTRTTTVATVTAVRHGLIVGDWAFIDWSGGANPTDDFYQVATVVDANTFTVAVVNTGDPSGVATVYNDVLVISTVSTGNDVFNIIPGEGILAQNGVRVFLENSVPLTVYYG
;
A
#
# COMPACT_ATOMS: atom_id res chain seq x y z
N MET A 1 -36.51 -5.38 -6.69
CA MET A 1 -35.14 -4.84 -6.49
C MET A 1 -34.65 -5.35 -5.15
N GLY A 2 -33.76 -6.33 -5.13
CA GLY A 2 -33.13 -6.76 -3.90
C GLY A 2 -32.16 -5.66 -3.44
N MET A 3 -32.38 -5.12 -2.25
CA MET A 3 -31.33 -4.27 -1.63
C MET A 3 -30.10 -5.15 -1.41
N GLN A 4 -28.97 -4.67 -1.87
CA GLN A 4 -27.69 -5.34 -1.69
C GLN A 4 -27.32 -5.24 -0.19
N TYR A 5 -27.62 -6.30 0.56
CA TYR A 5 -27.33 -6.40 2.00
C TYR A 5 -25.90 -6.84 2.29
N ASP A 6 -25.03 -6.82 1.27
CA ASP A 6 -23.72 -7.48 1.31
C ASP A 6 -22.56 -6.54 1.64
N VAL A 7 -22.80 -5.24 1.80
CA VAL A 7 -21.74 -4.31 2.17
C VAL A 7 -21.49 -4.38 3.66
N LYS A 8 -20.29 -4.83 4.00
CA LYS A 8 -19.76 -4.88 5.36
C LYS A 8 -18.71 -3.79 5.53
N SER A 9 -18.34 -3.51 6.76
CA SER A 9 -17.26 -2.55 7.05
C SER A 9 -16.28 -3.12 8.05
N GLN A 10 -15.04 -2.69 7.91
CA GLN A 10 -13.94 -3.00 8.83
C GLN A 10 -13.20 -1.71 9.17
N TYR A 11 -13.01 -1.48 10.46
CA TYR A 11 -12.30 -0.33 10.98
C TYR A 11 -10.85 -0.68 11.29
N ALA A 12 -9.92 0.22 10.96
CA ALA A 12 -8.49 0.09 11.24
C ALA A 12 -7.92 1.40 11.79
N ILE A 13 -7.05 1.29 12.79
CA ILE A 13 -6.30 2.39 13.41
C ILE A 13 -4.77 2.20 13.32
N ALA A 14 -4.34 1.10 12.72
CA ALA A 14 -2.94 0.77 12.49
C ALA A 14 -2.77 0.14 11.12
N SER A 15 -1.61 0.33 10.53
CA SER A 15 -1.22 -0.34 9.29
C SER A 15 -1.17 -1.86 9.48
N GLY A 16 -1.52 -2.61 8.45
CA GLY A 16 -1.47 -4.07 8.47
C GLY A 16 -2.60 -4.76 7.72
N LEU A 17 -2.76 -6.05 7.96
CA LEU A 17 -3.81 -6.87 7.35
C LEU A 17 -5.17 -6.59 8.01
N VAL A 18 -6.13 -6.15 7.20
CA VAL A 18 -7.48 -5.77 7.66
C VAL A 18 -8.54 -6.80 7.24
N LEU A 19 -8.45 -7.30 6.02
CA LEU A 19 -9.36 -8.32 5.50
C LEU A 19 -8.52 -9.51 5.00
N PRO A 20 -8.51 -10.67 5.71
CA PRO A 20 -7.64 -11.79 5.37
C PRO A 20 -8.25 -12.76 4.33
N PHE A 21 -9.15 -12.29 3.49
CA PHE A 21 -9.85 -13.10 2.50
C PHE A 21 -10.13 -12.32 1.22
N ARG A 22 -10.30 -13.06 0.12
CA ARG A 22 -10.67 -12.47 -1.17
C ARG A 22 -11.97 -11.69 -1.05
N THR A 23 -11.97 -10.43 -1.47
CA THR A 23 -13.11 -9.54 -1.37
C THR A 23 -13.07 -8.41 -2.41
N ARG A 24 -14.14 -7.64 -2.50
CA ARG A 24 -14.17 -6.39 -3.26
C ARG A 24 -14.27 -5.19 -2.34
N VAL A 25 -13.36 -4.25 -2.47
CA VAL A 25 -13.45 -2.96 -1.80
C VAL A 25 -14.46 -2.10 -2.56
N LYS A 26 -15.51 -1.67 -1.88
CA LYS A 26 -16.61 -0.88 -2.43
C LYS A 26 -16.47 0.61 -2.14
N ALA A 27 -15.95 0.93 -0.98
CA ALA A 27 -15.68 2.30 -0.54
C ALA A 27 -14.66 2.28 0.59
N PHE A 28 -14.12 3.44 0.89
CA PHE A 28 -13.33 3.65 2.10
C PHE A 28 -13.53 5.07 2.61
N GLN A 29 -13.46 5.22 3.93
CA GLN A 29 -13.57 6.48 4.62
C GLN A 29 -12.41 6.61 5.60
N PHE A 30 -11.78 7.77 5.61
CA PHE A 30 -10.78 8.08 6.62
C PHE A 30 -10.90 9.54 7.04
N GLY A 31 -10.66 9.77 8.32
CA GLY A 31 -10.63 11.10 8.92
C GLY A 31 -9.21 11.61 9.02
N ALA A 32 -9.05 12.92 8.96
CA ALA A 32 -7.76 13.53 9.20
C ALA A 32 -7.30 13.30 10.64
N ALA A 33 -6.03 13.02 10.80
CA ALA A 33 -5.37 13.32 12.06
C ALA A 33 -5.48 14.83 12.33
N THR A 34 -5.80 15.19 13.56
CA THR A 34 -6.06 16.59 13.94
C THR A 34 -4.84 17.50 13.79
N SER A 35 -3.66 16.96 13.57
CA SER A 35 -2.39 17.69 13.59
C SER A 35 -1.54 17.59 12.32
N SER A 36 -1.82 16.69 11.39
CA SER A 36 -1.02 16.53 10.17
C SER A 36 -1.83 15.92 9.03
N ALA A 37 -1.45 16.26 7.80
CA ALA A 37 -1.90 15.53 6.62
C ALA A 37 -1.40 14.07 6.69
N GLY A 38 -2.10 13.16 6.04
CA GLY A 38 -1.71 11.75 6.03
C GLY A 38 -2.03 11.08 4.70
N THR A 39 -1.35 9.99 4.45
CA THR A 39 -1.59 9.09 3.32
C THR A 39 -2.24 7.81 3.81
N VAL A 40 -3.24 7.36 3.11
CA VAL A 40 -3.87 6.05 3.29
C VAL A 40 -3.70 5.26 2.01
N GLY A 41 -3.22 4.05 2.12
CA GLY A 41 -3.13 3.15 1.00
C GLY A 41 -3.78 1.81 1.30
N LEU A 42 -4.47 1.26 0.29
CA LEU A 42 -5.01 -0.10 0.30
C LEU A 42 -4.26 -0.90 -0.75
N TYR A 43 -3.83 -2.11 -0.39
CA TYR A 43 -3.11 -3.00 -1.30
C TYR A 43 -3.47 -4.46 -1.03
N ASP A 44 -3.31 -5.29 -2.07
CA ASP A 44 -3.57 -6.72 -1.97
C ASP A 44 -2.56 -7.38 -1.03
N ASN A 45 -3.00 -8.39 -0.29
CA ASN A 45 -2.15 -9.13 0.66
C ASN A 45 -1.23 -10.16 -0.03
N PHE A 46 -0.90 -9.97 -1.30
CA PHE A 46 0.08 -10.81 -2.00
C PHE A 46 1.49 -10.24 -1.82
N ALA A 47 2.29 -10.91 -1.01
CA ALA A 47 3.64 -10.49 -0.66
C ALA A 47 4.71 -11.24 -1.48
N ILE A 48 5.65 -10.51 -2.05
CA ILE A 48 6.82 -11.05 -2.73
C ILE A 48 8.04 -10.76 -1.88
N ALA A 49 8.67 -11.82 -1.36
CA ALA A 49 9.92 -11.69 -0.61
C ALA A 49 11.06 -11.29 -1.55
N GLY A 50 11.89 -10.39 -1.09
CA GLY A 50 13.02 -9.88 -1.87
C GLY A 50 14.14 -9.32 -1.00
N THR A 51 15.11 -8.75 -1.66
CA THR A 51 16.24 -8.03 -1.06
C THR A 51 16.41 -6.69 -1.76
N TYR A 52 17.14 -5.78 -1.13
CA TYR A 52 17.50 -4.54 -1.78
C TYR A 52 18.96 -4.17 -1.55
N THR A 53 19.50 -3.38 -2.47
CA THR A 53 20.72 -2.61 -2.28
C THR A 53 20.40 -1.15 -2.58
N ARG A 54 20.99 -0.24 -1.80
CA ARG A 54 20.77 1.21 -1.95
C ARG A 54 22.08 1.93 -2.24
N THR A 55 22.03 2.83 -3.21
CA THR A 55 23.10 3.77 -3.50
C THR A 55 22.53 5.18 -3.38
N THR A 56 22.87 5.88 -2.32
CA THR A 56 22.32 7.20 -2.00
C THR A 56 20.79 7.22 -1.97
N THR A 57 20.14 7.75 -2.99
CA THR A 57 18.69 7.95 -3.08
C THR A 57 17.98 6.96 -4.00
N VAL A 58 18.68 5.91 -4.44
CA VAL A 58 18.11 4.86 -5.30
C VAL A 58 18.25 3.52 -4.61
N ALA A 59 17.14 2.83 -4.42
CA ALA A 59 17.11 1.44 -4.01
C ALA A 59 16.87 0.55 -5.24
N THR A 60 17.73 -0.45 -5.40
CA THR A 60 17.55 -1.54 -6.36
C THR A 60 16.96 -2.72 -5.60
N VAL A 61 15.75 -3.09 -5.95
CA VAL A 61 14.99 -4.17 -5.31
C VAL A 61 15.01 -5.40 -6.19
N THR A 62 15.35 -6.54 -5.61
CA THR A 62 15.28 -7.86 -6.27
C THR A 62 14.15 -8.66 -5.65
N ALA A 63 13.07 -8.86 -6.40
CA ALA A 63 11.86 -9.56 -6.01
C ALA A 63 11.38 -10.41 -7.20
N VAL A 64 11.42 -11.73 -7.05
CA VAL A 64 11.22 -12.68 -8.17
C VAL A 64 9.83 -12.52 -8.79
N ARG A 65 9.79 -12.27 -10.11
CA ARG A 65 8.55 -12.12 -10.89
C ARG A 65 7.62 -11.05 -10.33
N HIS A 66 8.19 -9.90 -10.01
CA HIS A 66 7.41 -8.78 -9.42
C HIS A 66 6.27 -8.27 -10.31
N GLY A 67 6.32 -8.46 -11.61
CA GLY A 67 5.25 -8.08 -12.55
C GLY A 67 5.04 -6.57 -12.74
N LEU A 68 5.85 -5.75 -12.10
CA LEU A 68 5.74 -4.28 -12.16
C LEU A 68 6.33 -3.74 -13.47
N ILE A 69 5.79 -2.63 -13.94
CA ILE A 69 6.35 -1.81 -15.02
C ILE A 69 6.72 -0.41 -14.53
N VAL A 70 7.47 0.34 -15.32
CA VAL A 70 7.84 1.72 -14.97
C VAL A 70 6.60 2.58 -14.79
N GLY A 71 6.54 3.28 -13.67
CA GLY A 71 5.41 4.12 -13.26
C GLY A 71 4.39 3.44 -12.36
N ASP A 72 4.42 2.12 -12.22
CA ASP A 72 3.57 1.41 -11.24
C ASP A 72 3.92 1.81 -9.82
N TRP A 73 2.94 1.66 -8.94
CA TRP A 73 3.14 1.80 -7.50
C TRP A 73 3.23 0.44 -6.84
N ALA A 74 4.14 0.31 -5.86
CA ALA A 74 4.24 -0.84 -4.98
C ALA A 74 4.37 -0.35 -3.53
N PHE A 75 3.73 -1.04 -2.60
CA PHE A 75 4.07 -0.88 -1.20
C PHE A 75 5.29 -1.73 -0.88
N ILE A 76 6.30 -1.15 -0.26
CA ILE A 76 7.53 -1.86 0.11
C ILE A 76 7.72 -1.75 1.63
N ASP A 77 7.72 -2.90 2.26
CA ASP A 77 8.09 -3.10 3.66
C ASP A 77 9.58 -3.47 3.70
N TRP A 78 10.37 -2.59 4.26
CA TRP A 78 11.80 -2.73 4.38
C TRP A 78 12.14 -3.34 5.73
N SER A 79 12.62 -4.56 5.77
CA SER A 79 12.90 -5.29 7.00
C SER A 79 14.37 -5.15 7.43
N GLY A 80 14.56 -4.95 8.73
CA GLY A 80 15.86 -5.03 9.42
C GLY A 80 16.64 -3.72 9.51
N GLY A 81 16.86 -3.21 10.69
CA GLY A 81 17.76 -2.09 10.98
C GLY A 81 17.24 -0.69 10.62
N ALA A 82 18.13 0.22 10.29
CA ALA A 82 17.82 1.57 9.84
C ALA A 82 17.55 1.61 8.33
N ASN A 83 16.42 1.05 7.92
CA ASN A 83 16.01 0.92 6.51
C ASN A 83 15.41 2.21 5.94
N PRO A 84 15.17 2.27 4.62
CA PRO A 84 14.19 3.19 4.08
C PRO A 84 12.83 3.05 4.79
N THR A 85 12.02 4.10 4.78
CA THR A 85 10.71 4.08 5.43
C THR A 85 9.75 3.19 4.64
N ASP A 86 8.97 2.35 5.33
CA ASP A 86 7.90 1.58 4.70
C ASP A 86 6.87 2.54 4.11
N ASP A 87 6.65 2.43 2.80
CA ASP A 87 5.77 3.36 2.09
C ASP A 87 5.42 2.83 0.68
N PHE A 88 4.61 3.60 -0.02
CA PHE A 88 4.35 3.42 -1.45
C PHE A 88 5.45 4.07 -2.28
N TYR A 89 6.05 3.28 -3.15
CA TYR A 89 7.11 3.72 -4.05
C TYR A 89 6.70 3.56 -5.50
N GLN A 90 6.95 4.58 -6.31
CA GLN A 90 6.77 4.47 -7.75
C GLN A 90 8.00 3.84 -8.38
N VAL A 91 7.79 2.86 -9.23
CA VAL A 91 8.85 2.18 -9.98
C VAL A 91 9.51 3.16 -10.95
N ALA A 92 10.79 3.43 -10.74
CA ALA A 92 11.57 4.34 -11.56
C ALA A 92 12.13 3.64 -12.80
N THR A 93 12.68 2.44 -12.64
CA THR A 93 13.13 1.59 -13.76
C THR A 93 12.84 0.13 -13.48
N VAL A 94 12.64 -0.65 -14.54
CA VAL A 94 12.60 -2.10 -14.50
C VAL A 94 13.84 -2.62 -15.23
N VAL A 95 14.70 -3.32 -14.49
CA VAL A 95 15.95 -3.89 -15.04
C VAL A 95 15.65 -5.21 -15.76
N ASP A 96 14.87 -6.07 -15.10
CA ASP A 96 14.42 -7.35 -15.62
C ASP A 96 13.15 -7.81 -14.87
N ALA A 97 12.69 -9.05 -15.12
CA ALA A 97 11.48 -9.61 -14.49
C ALA A 97 11.59 -9.78 -12.96
N ASN A 98 12.76 -9.63 -12.38
CA ASN A 98 13.03 -9.83 -10.97
C ASN A 98 13.62 -8.60 -10.28
N THR A 99 13.98 -7.54 -11.05
CA THR A 99 14.75 -6.42 -10.51
C THR A 99 14.19 -5.09 -11.01
N PHE A 100 13.92 -4.20 -10.08
CA PHE A 100 13.47 -2.83 -10.36
C PHE A 100 14.12 -1.82 -9.43
N THR A 101 13.98 -0.54 -9.71
CA THR A 101 14.48 0.53 -8.84
C THR A 101 13.37 1.48 -8.41
N VAL A 102 13.55 2.03 -7.22
CA VAL A 102 12.70 3.10 -6.67
C VAL A 102 13.56 4.21 -6.09
N ALA A 103 13.01 5.43 -6.04
CA ALA A 103 13.64 6.54 -5.35
C ALA A 103 13.34 6.43 -3.85
N VAL A 104 14.36 6.55 -3.01
CA VAL A 104 14.25 6.51 -1.55
C VAL A 104 15.01 7.70 -0.94
N VAL A 105 14.68 8.00 0.32
CA VAL A 105 15.49 8.97 1.08
C VAL A 105 16.85 8.33 1.41
N ASN A 106 17.93 9.13 1.37
CA ASN A 106 19.27 8.66 1.69
C ASN A 106 19.45 8.48 3.21
N THR A 107 18.76 7.51 3.77
CA THR A 107 18.81 7.14 5.19
C THR A 107 18.82 5.63 5.34
N GLY A 108 19.41 5.15 6.43
CA GLY A 108 19.39 3.74 6.79
C GLY A 108 20.44 2.89 6.08
N ASP A 109 20.25 1.58 6.17
CA ASP A 109 21.21 0.59 5.71
C ASP A 109 21.33 0.56 4.18
N PRO A 110 22.54 0.29 3.65
CA PRO A 110 22.76 0.23 2.21
C PRO A 110 22.19 -1.05 1.56
N SER A 111 21.79 -2.05 2.35
CA SER A 111 21.21 -3.30 1.87
C SER A 111 20.40 -3.99 2.94
N GLY A 112 19.46 -4.81 2.55
CA GLY A 112 18.62 -5.57 3.48
C GLY A 112 17.56 -6.41 2.77
N VAL A 113 16.57 -6.81 3.56
CA VAL A 113 15.39 -7.56 3.08
C VAL A 113 14.28 -6.57 2.76
N ALA A 114 13.52 -6.87 1.73
CA ALA A 114 12.32 -6.12 1.35
C ALA A 114 11.16 -7.09 1.10
N THR A 115 9.97 -6.71 1.52
CA THR A 115 8.73 -7.38 1.10
C THR A 115 7.97 -6.44 0.18
N VAL A 116 7.70 -6.89 -1.04
CA VAL A 116 7.04 -6.10 -2.08
C VAL A 116 5.59 -6.54 -2.22
N TYR A 117 4.67 -5.58 -2.16
CA TYR A 117 3.27 -5.76 -2.49
C TYR A 117 3.00 -4.98 -3.79
N ASN A 118 2.88 -5.70 -4.86
CA ASN A 118 2.85 -5.15 -6.23
C ASN A 118 1.45 -4.79 -6.73
N ASP A 119 0.39 -5.14 -6.00
CA ASP A 119 -0.99 -4.84 -6.35
C ASP A 119 -1.56 -3.76 -5.40
N VAL A 120 -1.33 -2.50 -5.76
CA VAL A 120 -1.83 -1.33 -5.04
C VAL A 120 -3.24 -1.02 -5.54
N LEU A 121 -4.22 -1.16 -4.67
CA LEU A 121 -5.63 -0.94 -4.99
C LEU A 121 -6.00 0.54 -5.02
N VAL A 122 -5.56 1.29 -4.01
CA VAL A 122 -5.84 2.73 -3.86
C VAL A 122 -4.75 3.40 -3.03
N ILE A 123 -4.35 4.60 -3.43
CA ILE A 123 -3.62 5.55 -2.60
C ILE A 123 -4.43 6.84 -2.52
N SER A 124 -4.62 7.38 -1.33
CA SER A 124 -5.34 8.63 -1.12
C SER A 124 -4.68 9.45 -0.02
N THR A 125 -4.71 10.76 -0.17
CA THR A 125 -4.17 11.70 0.79
C THR A 125 -5.28 12.56 1.38
N VAL A 126 -5.11 12.98 2.62
CA VAL A 126 -6.01 13.90 3.30
C VAL A 126 -5.24 15.07 3.89
N SER A 127 -5.79 16.26 3.73
CA SER A 127 -5.28 17.46 4.41
C SER A 127 -5.75 17.50 5.87
N THR A 128 -5.00 18.17 6.71
CA THR A 128 -5.32 18.35 8.13
C THR A 128 -6.75 18.86 8.33
N GLY A 129 -7.49 18.21 9.22
CA GLY A 129 -8.85 18.61 9.60
C GLY A 129 -9.96 18.22 8.61
N ASN A 130 -9.67 17.46 7.56
CA ASN A 130 -10.67 17.01 6.59
C ASN A 130 -10.92 15.52 6.69
N ASP A 131 -12.15 15.12 6.43
CA ASP A 131 -12.53 13.73 6.23
C ASP A 131 -12.65 13.43 4.74
N VAL A 132 -12.30 12.21 4.35
CA VAL A 132 -12.42 11.74 2.98
C VAL A 132 -13.31 10.51 2.95
N PHE A 133 -14.32 10.54 2.10
CA PHE A 133 -15.15 9.37 1.78
C PHE A 133 -15.11 9.12 0.27
N ASN A 134 -14.54 7.99 -0.12
CA ASN A 134 -14.41 7.61 -1.51
C ASN A 134 -15.29 6.37 -1.80
N ILE A 135 -16.18 6.51 -2.76
CA ILE A 135 -16.96 5.40 -3.31
C ILE A 135 -16.23 4.90 -4.56
N ILE A 136 -16.04 3.60 -4.64
CA ILE A 136 -15.48 2.95 -5.82
C ILE A 136 -16.64 2.53 -6.73
N PRO A 137 -16.76 3.09 -7.94
CA PRO A 137 -17.89 2.80 -8.82
C PRO A 137 -17.96 1.33 -9.26
N GLY A 138 -19.16 0.89 -9.61
CA GLY A 138 -19.42 -0.43 -10.17
C GLY A 138 -19.25 -1.55 -9.16
N GLU A 139 -18.57 -2.61 -9.56
CA GLU A 139 -18.35 -3.81 -8.75
C GLU A 139 -17.30 -3.61 -7.63
N GLY A 140 -16.64 -2.45 -7.57
CA GLY A 140 -15.53 -2.20 -6.66
C GLY A 140 -14.21 -2.79 -7.15
N ILE A 141 -13.13 -2.59 -6.40
CA ILE A 141 -11.80 -3.12 -6.70
C ILE A 141 -11.63 -4.49 -6.04
N LEU A 142 -11.22 -5.48 -6.81
CA LEU A 142 -11.01 -6.84 -6.34
C LEU A 142 -9.64 -6.98 -5.66
N ALA A 143 -9.64 -7.37 -4.40
CA ALA A 143 -8.48 -7.87 -3.67
C ALA A 143 -8.52 -9.41 -3.67
N GLN A 144 -7.55 -10.04 -4.30
CA GLN A 144 -7.52 -11.50 -4.49
C GLN A 144 -7.11 -12.24 -3.22
N ASN A 145 -6.18 -11.67 -2.46
CA ASN A 145 -5.55 -12.32 -1.32
C ASN A 145 -5.90 -11.64 0.01
N GLY A 146 -6.84 -10.71 -0.04
CA GLY A 146 -7.21 -9.88 1.10
C GLY A 146 -6.71 -8.44 0.99
N VAL A 147 -7.07 -7.61 1.95
CA VAL A 147 -6.73 -6.18 1.96
C VAL A 147 -5.80 -5.87 3.11
N ARG A 148 -4.65 -5.32 2.79
CA ARG A 148 -3.79 -4.62 3.76
C ARG A 148 -3.97 -3.12 3.62
N VAL A 149 -3.71 -2.41 4.70
CA VAL A 149 -3.75 -0.96 4.73
C VAL A 149 -2.43 -0.39 5.24
N PHE A 150 -2.05 0.74 4.69
CA PHE A 150 -1.03 1.62 5.22
C PHE A 150 -1.70 2.90 5.71
N LEU A 151 -1.42 3.30 6.94
CA LEU A 151 -1.99 4.47 7.60
C LEU A 151 -0.86 5.37 8.09
N GLU A 152 -0.51 6.38 7.30
CA GLU A 152 0.44 7.40 7.73
C GLU A 152 -0.19 8.25 8.85
N ASN A 153 0.61 8.59 9.86
CA ASN A 153 0.18 9.38 11.01
C ASN A 153 -1.03 8.81 11.79
N SER A 154 -1.22 7.49 11.75
CA SER A 154 -2.32 6.79 12.45
C SER A 154 -3.71 7.33 12.09
N VAL A 155 -3.91 7.74 10.84
CA VAL A 155 -5.22 8.17 10.33
C VAL A 155 -6.20 7.00 10.42
N PRO A 156 -7.34 7.14 11.13
CA PRO A 156 -8.32 6.07 11.23
C PRO A 156 -9.00 5.82 9.87
N LEU A 157 -9.17 4.55 9.52
CA LEU A 157 -9.75 4.12 8.25
C LEU A 157 -10.92 3.16 8.47
N THR A 158 -11.99 3.34 7.71
CA THR A 158 -13.04 2.33 7.54
C THR A 158 -13.07 1.87 6.09
N VAL A 159 -12.94 0.57 5.87
CA VAL A 159 -13.05 -0.09 4.56
C VAL A 159 -14.42 -0.72 4.44
N TYR A 160 -15.15 -0.42 3.38
CA TYR A 160 -16.42 -1.03 3.03
C TYR A 160 -16.20 -2.07 1.94
N TYR A 161 -16.73 -3.29 2.13
CA TYR A 161 -16.47 -4.43 1.25
C TYR A 161 -17.68 -5.35 1.09
N GLY A 162 -17.65 -6.18 0.05
CA GLY A 162 -18.72 -7.15 -0.25
C GLY A 162 -18.39 -8.07 -1.42
#